data_065569bee21cd8760f1925d5c252939c
#
_entry.id   065569bee21cd8760f1925d5c252939c
#
_cell.length_a   1.000
_cell.length_b   1.000
_cell.length_c   1.000
_cell.angle_alpha   90.00
_cell.angle_beta   90.00
_cell.angle_gamma   90.00
#
_symmetry.space_group_name_H-M   'P 1'
#
loop_
_entity.id
_entity.type
_entity.pdbx_description
1 polymer ?
#
loop_
_entity_poly.entity_id
_entity_poly.type
_entity_poly.pdbx_seq_one_letter_code
_entity_poly.pdbx_strand_id
1 'polypeptide(L)'
;MRAGIVFPVNWMLEPRHLLHLLKESGATRIIALGPTPGFKIWESLMSIVGELPAGVRVWSVAGPGGAALADSDLNLQLTRLAVLDETPVYDVGSSIAAYVHSGGTTGLPKIVKLSHRNMSFRHWTLQLMFKAVPGEIIIHDVPMFHVGGLTGRCLPPLASGASVLIPSVMGARDKRYMSNYWKFVAKYRVTRLSGVPTTLAVLAKSPPQGDDLSSLKPYFIVGSTAMPVAVREDFERVSGVRVLNSYGMTENTASIAIDPREGPPRDGASGIRLPYTEIRAAVMDSNGKTARLCARNEIGMLQIRSPGLTPGYLNPKHDQAARTEDGWLITGDLGRIDDDDYVFVTGRAKDVIIRGGHNIDPALIEEPLVQAPDVLIAAAVGKPDAYAGELPVAYVQLVAGSTTTSAELLAFLEGRITERAAVPKEIHIVEQMPLTDIGKPKKNVLRDMAAEREFTLILSRATSLTDQGEGRRLQVCVQPHPAHGTQVDIQVFNVAASEQATIEAQIHAAMSPFAHARAVTVHPLS
;
A
#
# COMPACT_ATOMS: atom_id res chain seq x y z
N MET A 1 8.43 -9.63 22.92
CA MET A 1 7.06 -9.42 23.40
C MET A 1 6.83 -9.87 24.84
N ARG A 2 7.86 -10.31 25.55
CA ARG A 2 7.71 -10.74 26.96
C ARG A 2 7.69 -9.57 27.98
N ALA A 3 8.28 -8.44 27.64
CA ALA A 3 8.41 -7.32 28.55
C ALA A 3 8.02 -5.97 27.93
N GLY A 4 7.34 -5.97 26.80
CA GLY A 4 6.92 -4.75 26.13
C GLY A 4 6.18 -5.01 24.82
N ILE A 5 5.56 -3.95 24.31
CA ILE A 5 4.87 -3.95 23.02
C ILE A 5 5.91 -3.67 21.94
N VAL A 6 5.99 -4.56 20.94
CA VAL A 6 6.90 -4.39 19.80
C VAL A 6 6.24 -3.50 18.76
N PHE A 7 6.98 -2.53 18.23
CA PHE A 7 6.51 -1.65 17.19
C PHE A 7 7.49 -1.62 16.02
N PRO A 8 7.36 -2.49 15.00
CA PRO A 8 8.14 -2.40 13.77
C PRO A 8 7.72 -1.15 12.99
N VAL A 9 8.64 -0.23 12.81
CA VAL A 9 8.38 1.05 12.14
C VAL A 9 9.01 1.05 10.76
N ASN A 10 8.30 1.61 9.79
CA ASN A 10 8.81 1.80 8.45
C ASN A 10 9.94 2.84 8.45
N TRP A 11 11.14 2.38 8.18
CA TRP A 11 12.35 3.20 8.14
C TRP A 11 12.43 4.16 6.94
N MET A 12 11.55 4.00 5.95
CA MET A 12 11.48 4.86 4.76
C MET A 12 10.57 6.07 4.95
N LEU A 13 9.93 6.18 6.11
CA LEU A 13 9.13 7.35 6.45
C LEU A 13 9.99 8.60 6.56
N GLU A 14 9.42 9.73 6.19
CA GLU A 14 10.03 11.02 6.46
C GLU A 14 10.20 11.26 7.98
N PRO A 15 11.24 11.99 8.42
CA PRO A 15 11.52 12.20 9.84
C PRO A 15 10.32 12.70 10.64
N ARG A 16 9.49 13.59 10.10
CA ARG A 16 8.27 14.10 10.76
C ARG A 16 7.23 13.01 11.04
N HIS A 17 7.05 12.04 10.12
CA HIS A 17 6.14 10.93 10.30
C HIS A 17 6.70 9.91 11.29
N LEU A 18 8.00 9.67 11.24
CA LEU A 18 8.70 8.83 12.21
C LEU A 18 8.55 9.41 13.63
N LEU A 19 8.80 10.72 13.79
CA LEU A 19 8.63 11.41 15.07
C LEU A 19 7.21 11.31 15.62
N HIS A 20 6.21 11.50 14.74
CA HIS A 20 4.80 11.35 15.11
C HIS A 20 4.51 9.95 15.67
N LEU A 21 4.91 8.89 14.95
CA LEU A 21 4.69 7.51 15.39
C LEU A 21 5.40 7.18 16.71
N LEU A 22 6.64 7.65 16.87
CA LEU A 22 7.41 7.42 18.10
C LEU A 22 6.80 8.15 19.30
N LYS A 23 6.32 9.38 19.12
CA LYS A 23 5.62 10.13 20.19
C LYS A 23 4.26 9.51 20.53
N GLU A 24 3.45 9.20 19.53
CA GLU A 24 2.11 8.63 19.74
C GLU A 24 2.17 7.25 20.39
N SER A 25 3.14 6.41 19.98
CA SER A 25 3.31 5.07 20.57
C SER A 25 3.81 5.06 22.00
N GLY A 26 4.38 6.17 22.49
CA GLY A 26 5.05 6.22 23.78
C GLY A 26 6.29 5.32 23.84
N ALA A 27 6.97 5.10 22.72
CA ALA A 27 8.15 4.26 22.65
C ALA A 27 9.27 4.76 23.57
N THR A 28 9.73 3.93 24.48
CA THR A 28 10.82 4.25 25.43
C THR A 28 12.15 3.63 25.04
N ARG A 29 12.14 2.70 24.09
CA ARG A 29 13.31 2.00 23.59
C ARG A 29 13.24 1.94 22.08
N ILE A 30 14.27 2.42 21.40
CA ILE A 30 14.39 2.42 19.95
C ILE A 30 15.60 1.59 19.57
N ILE A 31 15.41 0.64 18.68
CA ILE A 31 16.49 -0.15 18.09
C ILE A 31 16.53 0.21 16.61
N ALA A 32 17.65 0.71 16.13
CA ALA A 32 17.81 1.12 14.76
C ALA A 32 19.09 0.56 14.14
N LEU A 33 19.10 0.46 12.83
CA LEU A 33 20.32 0.21 12.09
C LEU A 33 21.28 1.39 12.33
N GLY A 34 22.50 1.13 12.79
CA GLY A 34 23.56 2.14 12.93
C GLY A 34 24.01 2.66 11.56
N PRO A 35 24.99 3.56 11.53
CA PRO A 35 25.51 4.10 10.28
C PRO A 35 25.89 2.98 9.32
N THR A 36 25.19 2.90 8.18
CA THR A 36 25.32 1.80 7.22
C THR A 36 25.30 2.35 5.81
N PRO A 37 26.29 2.03 4.95
CA PRO A 37 26.35 2.51 3.58
C PRO A 37 25.04 2.21 2.80
N GLY A 38 24.49 3.22 2.14
CA GLY A 38 23.25 3.10 1.34
C GLY A 38 21.95 3.21 2.14
N PHE A 39 22.01 3.41 3.47
CA PHE A 39 20.83 3.59 4.32
C PHE A 39 20.93 4.91 5.10
N LYS A 40 19.85 5.66 5.15
CA LYS A 40 19.73 6.91 5.92
C LYS A 40 18.94 6.73 7.23
N ILE A 41 18.84 5.49 7.72
CA ILE A 41 18.00 5.17 8.90
C ILE A 41 18.52 5.90 10.13
N TRP A 42 19.85 5.83 10.36
CA TRP A 42 20.47 6.44 11.52
C TRP A 42 20.40 7.97 11.46
N GLU A 43 20.74 8.55 10.33
CA GLU A 43 20.69 10.00 10.12
C GLU A 43 19.26 10.55 10.28
N SER A 44 18.27 9.86 9.73
CA SER A 44 16.85 10.22 9.87
C SER A 44 16.40 10.17 11.33
N LEU A 45 16.84 9.15 12.09
CA LEU A 45 16.51 9.06 13.51
C LEU A 45 17.23 10.15 14.32
N MET A 46 18.50 10.39 14.04
CA MET A 46 19.29 11.41 14.76
C MET A 46 18.78 12.83 14.48
N SER A 47 18.22 13.09 13.33
CA SER A 47 17.63 14.41 13.01
C SER A 47 16.42 14.77 13.91
N ILE A 48 15.79 13.77 14.53
CA ILE A 48 14.58 13.96 15.38
C ILE A 48 14.81 13.55 16.84
N VAL A 49 15.95 13.00 17.19
CA VAL A 49 16.21 12.46 18.54
C VAL A 49 16.04 13.51 19.63
N GLY A 50 16.43 14.76 19.36
CA GLY A 50 16.27 15.89 20.29
C GLY A 50 14.81 16.29 20.59
N GLU A 51 13.86 15.85 19.75
CA GLU A 51 12.45 16.11 19.92
C GLU A 51 11.68 14.95 20.61
N LEU A 52 12.37 13.83 20.88
CA LEU A 52 11.79 12.69 21.57
C LEU A 52 11.61 12.99 23.06
N PRO A 53 10.63 12.36 23.73
CA PRO A 53 10.44 12.50 25.17
C PRO A 53 11.70 12.14 25.97
N ALA A 54 11.90 12.84 27.08
CA ALA A 54 13.01 12.55 28.00
C ALA A 54 12.98 11.07 28.47
N GLY A 55 14.17 10.43 28.51
CA GLY A 55 14.32 9.04 28.94
C GLY A 55 14.16 7.99 27.83
N VAL A 56 13.85 8.39 26.59
CA VAL A 56 13.94 7.48 25.44
C VAL A 56 15.40 7.07 25.23
N ARG A 57 15.63 5.76 25.09
CA ARG A 57 16.97 5.21 24.80
C ARG A 57 17.01 4.68 23.39
N VAL A 58 18.07 5.01 22.67
CA VAL A 58 18.33 4.54 21.30
C VAL A 58 19.49 3.57 21.31
N TRP A 59 19.31 2.42 20.70
CA TRP A 59 20.35 1.42 20.46
C TRP A 59 20.60 1.23 18.97
N SER A 60 21.85 0.99 18.63
CA SER A 60 22.27 0.71 17.26
C SER A 60 22.59 -0.78 17.07
N VAL A 61 22.34 -1.27 15.87
CA VAL A 61 22.78 -2.58 15.40
C VAL A 61 23.62 -2.37 14.15
N ALA A 62 24.74 -3.07 14.03
CA ALA A 62 25.56 -3.01 12.82
C ALA A 62 24.84 -3.62 11.63
N GLY A 63 24.81 -2.88 10.52
CA GLY A 63 24.34 -3.37 9.24
C GLY A 63 25.47 -3.90 8.35
N PRO A 64 25.15 -4.43 7.16
CA PRO A 64 26.15 -4.89 6.21
C PRO A 64 27.12 -3.77 5.80
N GLY A 65 28.40 -3.94 6.08
CA GLY A 65 29.43 -2.91 5.82
C GLY A 65 29.35 -1.68 6.72
N GLY A 66 28.48 -1.68 7.71
CA GLY A 66 28.34 -0.64 8.72
C GLY A 66 28.93 -1.04 10.06
N ALA A 67 28.83 -0.13 11.04
CA ALA A 67 29.26 -0.36 12.41
C ALA A 67 28.16 0.00 13.40
N ALA A 68 28.07 -0.73 14.51
CA ALA A 68 27.33 -0.27 15.67
C ALA A 68 28.18 0.77 16.42
N LEU A 69 27.53 1.75 17.03
CA LEU A 69 28.20 2.78 17.82
C LEU A 69 28.43 2.23 19.23
N ALA A 70 29.69 2.28 19.72
CA ALA A 70 30.10 1.63 20.97
C ALA A 70 29.18 1.93 22.16
N ASP A 71 28.77 3.19 22.34
CA ASP A 71 27.92 3.61 23.46
C ASP A 71 26.46 3.17 23.34
N SER A 72 26.01 2.83 22.13
CA SER A 72 24.64 2.43 21.82
C SER A 72 24.54 1.01 21.22
N ASP A 73 25.62 0.25 21.14
CA ASP A 73 25.62 -1.10 20.57
C ASP A 73 24.71 -2.04 21.37
N LEU A 74 23.62 -2.48 20.73
CA LEU A 74 22.66 -3.39 21.35
C LEU A 74 23.32 -4.72 21.74
N ASN A 75 24.17 -5.30 20.90
CA ASN A 75 24.81 -6.57 21.18
C ASN A 75 25.71 -6.47 22.43
N LEU A 76 26.48 -5.38 22.52
CA LEU A 76 27.30 -5.12 23.70
C LEU A 76 26.46 -4.93 24.97
N GLN A 77 25.30 -4.27 24.88
CA GLN A 77 24.38 -4.14 26.01
C GLN A 77 23.79 -5.50 26.42
N LEU A 78 23.40 -6.34 25.46
CA LEU A 78 22.85 -7.66 25.73
C LEU A 78 23.86 -8.57 26.46
N THR A 79 25.17 -8.49 26.16
CA THR A 79 26.20 -9.27 26.87
C THR A 79 26.36 -8.89 28.33
N ARG A 80 25.91 -7.69 28.71
CA ARG A 80 25.96 -7.18 30.09
C ARG A 80 24.73 -7.49 30.92
N LEU A 81 23.66 -8.02 30.28
CA LEU A 81 22.40 -8.33 30.94
C LEU A 81 22.42 -9.78 31.45
N ALA A 82 21.91 -9.97 32.66
CA ALA A 82 21.65 -11.31 33.15
C ALA A 82 20.53 -11.97 32.35
N VAL A 83 20.66 -13.27 32.09
CA VAL A 83 19.57 -14.07 31.53
C VAL A 83 18.46 -14.12 32.55
N LEU A 84 17.22 -13.87 32.13
CA LEU A 84 16.05 -14.01 32.99
C LEU A 84 15.82 -15.49 33.27
N ASP A 85 15.90 -15.89 34.53
CA ASP A 85 15.67 -17.28 34.97
C ASP A 85 14.19 -17.70 34.84
N GLU A 86 13.26 -16.74 34.90
CA GLU A 86 11.84 -17.01 34.76
C GLU A 86 11.23 -16.25 33.57
N THR A 87 10.35 -16.93 32.85
CA THR A 87 9.52 -16.31 31.83
C THR A 87 8.30 -15.70 32.51
N PRO A 88 8.11 -14.36 32.49
CA PRO A 88 6.90 -13.77 33.03
C PRO A 88 5.67 -14.38 32.37
N VAL A 89 4.71 -14.83 33.19
CA VAL A 89 3.40 -15.30 32.71
C VAL A 89 2.51 -14.07 32.58
N TYR A 90 2.10 -13.77 31.36
CA TYR A 90 1.13 -12.75 31.08
C TYR A 90 -0.25 -13.36 30.83
N ASP A 91 -1.31 -12.62 31.11
CA ASP A 91 -2.62 -12.94 30.55
C ASP A 91 -2.55 -12.74 29.02
N VAL A 92 -2.31 -13.86 28.35
CA VAL A 92 -1.98 -13.89 26.92
C VAL A 92 -3.20 -13.57 26.04
N GLY A 93 -4.41 -13.45 26.62
CA GLY A 93 -5.62 -13.31 25.82
C GLY A 93 -5.78 -11.89 25.25
N SER A 94 -5.85 -10.91 26.10
CA SER A 94 -6.23 -9.52 25.76
C SER A 94 -5.06 -8.56 25.70
N SER A 95 -3.89 -8.90 26.24
CA SER A 95 -2.73 -8.02 26.25
C SER A 95 -2.21 -7.72 24.84
N ILE A 96 -1.82 -6.47 24.63
CA ILE A 96 -1.28 -6.01 23.33
C ILE A 96 0.14 -6.55 23.17
N ALA A 97 0.37 -7.24 22.06
CA ALA A 97 1.65 -7.82 21.70
C ALA A 97 2.47 -6.90 20.78
N ALA A 98 1.80 -6.24 19.85
CA ALA A 98 2.46 -5.39 18.87
C ALA A 98 1.59 -4.18 18.48
N TYR A 99 2.28 -3.13 18.07
CA TYR A 99 1.73 -2.05 17.28
C TYR A 99 2.17 -2.23 15.83
N VAL A 100 1.27 -1.91 14.90
CA VAL A 100 1.59 -1.85 13.46
C VAL A 100 0.96 -0.59 12.90
N HIS A 101 1.72 0.23 12.18
CA HIS A 101 1.13 1.39 11.55
C HIS A 101 0.41 1.01 10.24
N SER A 102 -0.74 1.63 10.00
CA SER A 102 -1.44 1.48 8.72
C SER A 102 -0.70 2.28 7.63
N GLY A 103 -0.68 1.75 6.42
CA GLY A 103 -0.17 2.45 5.24
C GLY A 103 -1.17 3.51 4.75
N GLY A 104 -1.55 4.48 5.59
CA GLY A 104 -2.49 5.53 5.22
C GLY A 104 -1.99 6.30 3.98
N THR A 105 -2.78 6.32 2.92
CA THR A 105 -2.48 7.07 1.70
C THR A 105 -2.84 8.57 1.83
N THR A 106 -3.51 8.94 2.91
CA THR A 106 -4.02 10.31 3.13
C THR A 106 -3.84 10.71 4.60
N GLY A 107 -2.71 11.34 4.92
CA GLY A 107 -2.44 11.88 6.26
C GLY A 107 -1.41 11.09 7.07
N LEU A 108 -1.33 11.38 8.37
CA LEU A 108 -0.41 10.72 9.29
C LEU A 108 -0.77 9.22 9.46
N PRO A 109 0.23 8.32 9.52
CA PRO A 109 -0.01 6.91 9.74
C PRO A 109 -0.74 6.66 11.06
N LYS A 110 -1.74 5.76 11.06
CA LYS A 110 -2.48 5.36 12.27
C LYS A 110 -1.82 4.13 12.89
N ILE A 111 -1.80 4.05 14.21
CA ILE A 111 -1.26 2.90 14.94
C ILE A 111 -2.38 1.93 15.30
N VAL A 112 -2.30 0.72 14.79
CA VAL A 112 -3.22 -0.40 15.06
C VAL A 112 -2.66 -1.26 16.19
N LYS A 113 -3.46 -1.58 17.20
CA LYS A 113 -3.10 -2.48 18.30
C LYS A 113 -3.32 -3.93 17.88
N LEU A 114 -2.36 -4.81 18.08
CA LEU A 114 -2.52 -6.24 17.87
C LEU A 114 -2.32 -6.98 19.19
N SER A 115 -3.33 -7.74 19.64
CA SER A 115 -3.24 -8.54 20.84
C SER A 115 -2.55 -9.88 20.54
N HIS A 116 -2.05 -10.54 21.59
CA HIS A 116 -1.54 -11.92 21.47
C HIS A 116 -2.60 -12.85 20.88
N ARG A 117 -3.87 -12.69 21.27
CA ARG A 117 -4.99 -13.48 20.76
C ARG A 117 -5.17 -13.31 19.25
N ASN A 118 -5.13 -12.05 18.75
CA ASN A 118 -5.27 -11.79 17.31
C ASN A 118 -4.15 -12.48 16.53
N MET A 119 -2.90 -12.36 17.01
CA MET A 119 -1.73 -12.93 16.34
C MET A 119 -1.75 -14.47 16.37
N SER A 120 -2.09 -15.07 17.51
CA SER A 120 -2.23 -16.52 17.65
C SER A 120 -3.37 -17.06 16.77
N PHE A 121 -4.50 -16.38 16.73
CA PHE A 121 -5.60 -16.73 15.84
C PHE A 121 -5.18 -16.69 14.37
N ARG A 122 -4.43 -15.65 13.97
CA ARG A 122 -3.91 -15.55 12.59
C ARG A 122 -2.95 -16.68 12.27
N HIS A 123 -2.01 -16.98 13.16
CA HIS A 123 -1.12 -18.12 12.99
C HIS A 123 -1.92 -19.42 12.79
N TRP A 124 -2.88 -19.70 13.67
CA TRP A 124 -3.71 -20.91 13.60
C TRP A 124 -4.47 -21.00 12.26
N THR A 125 -5.14 -19.94 11.82
CA THR A 125 -5.89 -19.95 10.54
C THR A 125 -4.99 -20.14 9.33
N LEU A 126 -3.82 -19.51 9.31
CA LEU A 126 -2.85 -19.69 8.23
C LEU A 126 -2.25 -21.09 8.25
N GLN A 127 -1.99 -21.66 9.43
CA GLN A 127 -1.49 -23.03 9.53
C GLN A 127 -2.51 -24.06 9.01
N LEU A 128 -3.82 -23.86 9.24
CA LEU A 128 -4.86 -24.69 8.63
C LEU A 128 -4.82 -24.63 7.10
N MET A 129 -4.60 -23.44 6.53
CA MET A 129 -4.59 -23.24 5.08
C MET A 129 -3.32 -23.76 4.42
N PHE A 130 -2.15 -23.59 5.03
CA PHE A 130 -0.85 -23.82 4.38
C PHE A 130 -0.04 -24.98 4.94
N LYS A 131 -0.33 -25.41 6.17
CA LYS A 131 0.35 -26.55 6.82
C LYS A 131 1.88 -26.45 6.67
N ALA A 132 2.45 -25.30 7.07
CA ALA A 132 3.90 -25.16 7.14
C ALA A 132 4.45 -26.17 8.15
N VAL A 133 5.56 -26.82 7.81
CA VAL A 133 6.16 -27.88 8.62
C VAL A 133 7.65 -27.60 8.86
N PRO A 134 8.26 -28.20 9.91
CA PRO A 134 9.69 -28.15 10.12
C PRO A 134 10.46 -28.61 8.87
N GLY A 135 11.58 -27.94 8.58
CA GLY A 135 12.41 -28.20 7.41
C GLY A 135 12.00 -27.43 6.15
N GLU A 136 10.83 -26.80 6.10
CA GLU A 136 10.51 -25.86 5.03
C GLU A 136 11.35 -24.58 5.15
N ILE A 137 11.70 -24.00 4.00
CA ILE A 137 12.41 -22.72 3.89
C ILE A 137 11.53 -21.76 3.09
N ILE A 138 11.09 -20.71 3.75
CA ILE A 138 10.19 -19.71 3.18
C ILE A 138 10.97 -18.43 2.92
N ILE A 139 11.02 -17.98 1.67
CA ILE A 139 11.66 -16.71 1.35
C ILE A 139 10.79 -15.56 1.86
N HIS A 140 11.41 -14.54 2.45
CA HIS A 140 10.73 -13.40 3.03
C HIS A 140 11.36 -12.11 2.54
N ASP A 141 10.77 -11.52 1.53
CA ASP A 141 11.24 -10.32 0.84
C ASP A 141 10.26 -9.15 0.91
N VAL A 142 9.21 -9.28 1.76
CA VAL A 142 8.25 -8.22 2.05
C VAL A 142 8.58 -7.52 3.38
N PRO A 143 8.26 -6.23 3.54
CA PRO A 143 8.63 -5.50 4.75
C PRO A 143 7.99 -6.05 6.03
N MET A 144 8.79 -6.23 7.10
CA MET A 144 8.31 -6.70 8.41
C MET A 144 7.56 -5.64 9.22
N PHE A 145 7.67 -4.37 8.87
CA PHE A 145 6.86 -3.32 9.48
C PHE A 145 5.41 -3.32 8.95
N HIS A 146 5.13 -4.10 7.91
CA HIS A 146 3.79 -4.31 7.40
C HIS A 146 3.20 -5.60 7.98
N VAL A 147 1.90 -5.57 8.32
CA VAL A 147 1.20 -6.69 8.94
C VAL A 147 1.27 -7.98 8.11
N GLY A 148 1.17 -7.88 6.79
CA GLY A 148 1.29 -9.03 5.88
C GLY A 148 2.68 -9.67 5.92
N GLY A 149 3.75 -8.88 6.10
CA GLY A 149 5.10 -9.39 6.31
C GLY A 149 5.24 -10.05 7.68
N LEU A 150 4.94 -9.30 8.74
CA LEU A 150 5.14 -9.77 10.12
C LEU A 150 4.24 -10.96 10.47
N THR A 151 2.93 -10.75 10.46
CA THR A 151 1.94 -11.73 10.96
C THR A 151 1.39 -12.65 9.89
N GLY A 152 1.60 -12.32 8.61
CA GLY A 152 1.18 -13.19 7.51
C GLY A 152 2.27 -14.15 7.04
N ARG A 153 3.52 -13.71 6.94
CA ARG A 153 4.58 -14.48 6.26
C ARG A 153 5.84 -14.76 7.08
N CYS A 154 6.07 -14.06 8.21
CA CYS A 154 7.24 -14.29 9.07
C CYS A 154 6.91 -15.14 10.29
N LEU A 155 6.07 -14.65 11.19
CA LEU A 155 5.81 -15.32 12.47
C LEU A 155 5.09 -16.68 12.34
N PRO A 156 4.08 -16.88 11.46
CA PRO A 156 3.42 -18.16 11.33
C PRO A 156 4.33 -19.31 10.89
N PRO A 157 5.17 -19.18 9.87
CA PRO A 157 6.15 -20.21 9.52
C PRO A 157 7.11 -20.54 10.66
N LEU A 158 7.68 -19.53 11.31
CA LEU A 158 8.60 -19.71 12.44
C LEU A 158 7.93 -20.48 13.59
N ALA A 159 6.69 -20.13 13.94
CA ALA A 159 5.92 -20.82 14.96
C ALA A 159 5.56 -22.27 14.57
N SER A 160 5.61 -22.61 13.29
CA SER A 160 5.44 -23.97 12.76
C SER A 160 6.74 -24.76 12.63
N GLY A 161 7.88 -24.19 13.04
CA GLY A 161 9.21 -24.81 12.95
C GLY A 161 9.86 -24.73 11.56
N ALA A 162 9.28 -23.96 10.64
CA ALA A 162 9.91 -23.67 9.35
C ALA A 162 10.96 -22.56 9.50
N SER A 163 11.88 -22.48 8.54
CA SER A 163 12.89 -21.42 8.46
C SER A 163 12.41 -20.27 7.58
N VAL A 164 12.72 -19.03 7.96
CA VAL A 164 12.46 -17.84 7.18
C VAL A 164 13.78 -17.31 6.64
N LEU A 165 13.93 -17.29 5.32
CA LEU A 165 15.10 -16.78 4.62
C LEU A 165 14.87 -15.32 4.22
N ILE A 166 15.65 -14.41 4.79
CA ILE A 166 15.64 -12.98 4.46
C ILE A 166 16.79 -12.71 3.51
N PRO A 167 16.54 -12.54 2.21
CA PRO A 167 17.61 -12.50 1.20
C PRO A 167 18.31 -11.14 1.15
N SER A 168 17.63 -10.07 1.53
CA SER A 168 18.14 -8.70 1.50
C SER A 168 17.42 -7.85 2.53
N VAL A 169 18.11 -6.84 3.05
CA VAL A 169 17.52 -5.80 3.95
C VAL A 169 16.45 -4.99 3.24
N MET A 170 16.60 -4.82 1.91
CA MET A 170 15.67 -4.10 1.06
C MET A 170 14.51 -4.98 0.54
N GLY A 171 14.57 -6.29 0.78
CA GLY A 171 13.60 -7.24 0.22
C GLY A 171 13.53 -7.17 -1.31
N ALA A 172 12.33 -7.26 -1.86
CA ALA A 172 12.08 -7.20 -3.30
C ALA A 172 12.45 -5.86 -3.99
N ARG A 173 12.88 -4.85 -3.23
CA ARG A 173 13.42 -3.58 -3.78
C ARG A 173 14.89 -3.64 -4.13
N ASP A 174 15.60 -4.65 -3.67
CA ASP A 174 16.99 -4.87 -4.00
C ASP A 174 17.11 -5.41 -5.43
N LYS A 175 17.54 -4.57 -6.36
CA LYS A 175 17.72 -4.93 -7.77
C LYS A 175 18.69 -6.12 -7.95
N ARG A 176 19.75 -6.20 -7.12
CA ARG A 176 20.73 -7.30 -7.19
C ARG A 176 20.10 -8.61 -6.70
N TYR A 177 19.28 -8.58 -5.68
CA TYR A 177 18.51 -9.73 -5.25
C TYR A 177 17.51 -10.15 -6.33
N MET A 178 16.72 -9.23 -6.84
CA MET A 178 15.68 -9.53 -7.84
C MET A 178 16.26 -10.11 -9.15
N SER A 179 17.41 -9.61 -9.60
CA SER A 179 18.08 -10.17 -10.79
C SER A 179 18.69 -11.55 -10.57
N ASN A 180 18.81 -12.01 -9.32
CA ASN A 180 19.31 -13.33 -8.96
C ASN A 180 18.27 -14.18 -8.21
N TYR A 181 17.00 -13.79 -8.26
CA TYR A 181 15.93 -14.40 -7.45
C TYR A 181 15.89 -15.93 -7.57
N TRP A 182 15.85 -16.45 -8.80
CA TRP A 182 15.77 -17.90 -9.04
C TRP A 182 17.02 -18.64 -8.59
N LYS A 183 18.21 -18.03 -8.72
CA LYS A 183 19.46 -18.58 -8.17
C LYS A 183 19.42 -18.67 -6.64
N PHE A 184 18.81 -17.69 -5.96
CA PHE A 184 18.57 -17.77 -4.52
C PHE A 184 17.62 -18.91 -4.17
N VAL A 185 16.54 -19.06 -4.90
CA VAL A 185 15.56 -20.14 -4.71
C VAL A 185 16.27 -21.49 -4.83
N ALA A 186 17.02 -21.72 -5.90
CA ALA A 186 17.77 -22.96 -6.12
C ALA A 186 18.84 -23.20 -5.05
N LYS A 187 19.70 -22.19 -4.79
CA LYS A 187 20.82 -22.29 -3.85
C LYS A 187 20.40 -22.66 -2.45
N TYR A 188 19.34 -22.03 -1.94
CA TYR A 188 18.86 -22.25 -0.58
C TYR A 188 17.73 -23.28 -0.48
N ARG A 189 17.41 -23.94 -1.60
CA ARG A 189 16.32 -24.95 -1.70
C ARG A 189 15.02 -24.41 -1.09
N VAL A 190 14.66 -23.18 -1.45
CA VAL A 190 13.44 -22.53 -0.98
C VAL A 190 12.23 -23.40 -1.30
N THR A 191 11.36 -23.57 -0.32
CA THR A 191 10.14 -24.37 -0.49
C THR A 191 8.91 -23.55 -0.80
N ARG A 192 8.87 -22.28 -0.35
CA ARG A 192 7.75 -21.37 -0.62
C ARG A 192 8.26 -19.99 -1.00
N LEU A 193 7.70 -19.49 -2.08
CA LEU A 193 7.98 -18.15 -2.57
C LEU A 193 7.25 -17.08 -1.75
N SER A 194 7.64 -15.83 -1.94
CA SER A 194 7.01 -14.63 -1.39
C SER A 194 6.91 -13.57 -2.48
N GLY A 195 6.08 -12.59 -2.27
CA GLY A 195 5.96 -11.46 -3.17
C GLY A 195 4.61 -10.75 -3.07
N VAL A 196 4.52 -9.69 -3.83
CA VAL A 196 3.29 -8.92 -4.10
C VAL A 196 3.09 -8.89 -5.62
N PRO A 197 1.91 -8.52 -6.15
CA PRO A 197 1.67 -8.57 -7.60
C PRO A 197 2.75 -7.89 -8.46
N THR A 198 3.28 -6.76 -8.02
CA THR A 198 4.38 -6.07 -8.73
C THR A 198 5.69 -6.89 -8.75
N THR A 199 6.00 -7.63 -7.69
CA THR A 199 7.14 -8.56 -7.65
C THR A 199 6.94 -9.68 -8.68
N LEU A 200 5.74 -10.25 -8.75
CA LEU A 200 5.42 -11.31 -9.69
C LEU A 200 5.49 -10.84 -11.14
N ALA A 201 5.02 -9.63 -11.43
CA ALA A 201 5.12 -9.04 -12.76
C ALA A 201 6.58 -8.92 -13.24
N VAL A 202 7.50 -8.55 -12.34
CA VAL A 202 8.93 -8.50 -12.64
C VAL A 202 9.50 -9.91 -12.87
N LEU A 203 9.18 -10.86 -12.00
CA LEU A 203 9.68 -12.23 -12.07
C LEU A 203 9.15 -12.99 -13.28
N ALA A 204 7.91 -12.75 -13.69
CA ALA A 204 7.33 -13.33 -14.90
C ALA A 204 8.10 -12.91 -16.17
N LYS A 205 8.66 -11.71 -16.17
CA LYS A 205 9.51 -11.19 -17.27
C LYS A 205 10.99 -11.60 -17.16
N SER A 206 11.38 -12.25 -16.06
CA SER A 206 12.74 -12.74 -15.79
C SER A 206 12.70 -14.22 -15.38
N PRO A 207 12.40 -15.14 -16.33
CA PRO A 207 12.22 -16.56 -16.03
C PRO A 207 13.50 -17.23 -15.51
N PRO A 208 13.40 -18.36 -14.79
CA PRO A 208 14.54 -19.15 -14.37
C PRO A 208 15.32 -19.67 -15.59
N GLN A 209 16.64 -19.64 -15.51
CA GLN A 209 17.53 -20.05 -16.62
C GLN A 209 18.22 -21.39 -16.30
N GLY A 210 17.42 -22.45 -16.12
CA GLY A 210 17.94 -23.76 -15.75
C GLY A 210 18.20 -23.93 -14.24
N ASP A 211 17.72 -23.00 -13.42
CA ASP A 211 17.79 -23.09 -11.95
C ASP A 211 16.95 -24.25 -11.42
N ASP A 212 17.47 -25.00 -10.44
CA ASP A 212 16.74 -26.12 -9.81
C ASP A 212 15.64 -25.62 -8.88
N LEU A 213 14.41 -25.68 -9.35
CA LEU A 213 13.21 -25.32 -8.60
C LEU A 213 12.47 -26.50 -7.97
N SER A 214 13.06 -27.71 -7.97
CA SER A 214 12.41 -28.95 -7.48
C SER A 214 12.02 -28.94 -5.99
N SER A 215 12.59 -28.01 -5.21
CA SER A 215 12.24 -27.82 -3.81
C SER A 215 10.93 -27.06 -3.59
N LEU A 216 10.44 -26.35 -4.60
CA LEU A 216 9.24 -25.51 -4.46
C LEU A 216 7.98 -26.36 -4.21
N LYS A 217 7.18 -25.92 -3.27
CA LYS A 217 5.80 -26.39 -3.10
C LYS A 217 4.93 -25.87 -4.24
N PRO A 218 3.83 -26.60 -4.57
CA PRO A 218 3.04 -26.28 -5.77
C PRO A 218 2.22 -24.98 -5.67
N TYR A 219 2.28 -24.26 -4.56
CA TYR A 219 1.55 -23.01 -4.35
C TYR A 219 2.22 -22.09 -3.33
N PHE A 220 1.93 -20.79 -3.44
CA PHE A 220 2.25 -19.77 -2.44
C PHE A 220 1.19 -18.67 -2.44
N ILE A 221 1.19 -17.82 -1.40
CA ILE A 221 0.18 -16.76 -1.25
C ILE A 221 0.73 -15.42 -1.71
N VAL A 222 -0.11 -14.69 -2.41
CA VAL A 222 0.09 -13.29 -2.77
C VAL A 222 -1.08 -12.46 -2.27
N GLY A 223 -0.80 -11.25 -1.86
CA GLY A 223 -1.84 -10.31 -1.42
C GLY A 223 -1.28 -8.91 -1.45
N SER A 224 -1.94 -8.00 -0.75
CA SER A 224 -1.61 -6.59 -0.67
C SER A 224 -2.40 -5.70 -1.64
N THR A 225 -2.61 -6.11 -2.88
CA THR A 225 -3.47 -5.45 -3.87
C THR A 225 -4.14 -6.51 -4.73
N ALA A 226 -5.12 -6.14 -5.54
CA ALA A 226 -5.72 -7.04 -6.52
C ALA A 226 -4.62 -7.65 -7.41
N MET A 227 -4.77 -8.93 -7.72
CA MET A 227 -3.87 -9.68 -8.59
C MET A 227 -4.43 -9.65 -10.01
N PRO A 228 -3.77 -8.96 -10.96
CA PRO A 228 -4.18 -9.03 -12.35
C PRO A 228 -4.05 -10.47 -12.88
N VAL A 229 -5.08 -10.94 -13.56
CA VAL A 229 -5.15 -12.33 -14.07
C VAL A 229 -3.95 -12.64 -14.97
N ALA A 230 -3.61 -11.75 -15.90
CA ALA A 230 -2.48 -11.93 -16.80
C ALA A 230 -1.12 -12.07 -16.06
N VAL A 231 -0.90 -11.27 -15.02
CA VAL A 231 0.33 -11.36 -14.21
C VAL A 231 0.40 -12.69 -13.48
N ARG A 232 -0.74 -13.17 -12.94
CA ARG A 232 -0.82 -14.48 -12.30
C ARG A 232 -0.48 -15.60 -13.28
N GLU A 233 -1.14 -15.64 -14.44
CA GLU A 233 -0.95 -16.68 -15.46
C GLU A 233 0.47 -16.71 -16.00
N ASP A 234 1.04 -15.54 -16.29
CA ASP A 234 2.42 -15.42 -16.75
C ASP A 234 3.42 -15.93 -15.71
N PHE A 235 3.20 -15.58 -14.43
CA PHE A 235 4.06 -16.04 -13.35
C PHE A 235 3.94 -17.56 -13.12
N GLU A 236 2.72 -18.11 -13.09
CA GLU A 236 2.46 -19.54 -12.92
C GLU A 236 3.08 -20.35 -14.06
N ARG A 237 3.02 -19.85 -15.31
CA ARG A 237 3.64 -20.47 -16.48
C ARG A 237 5.17 -20.51 -16.37
N VAL A 238 5.78 -19.46 -15.84
CA VAL A 238 7.24 -19.33 -15.72
C VAL A 238 7.79 -20.13 -14.55
N SER A 239 7.09 -20.13 -13.42
CA SER A 239 7.57 -20.73 -12.17
C SER A 239 7.11 -22.18 -11.96
N GLY A 240 6.03 -22.59 -12.60
CA GLY A 240 5.34 -23.85 -12.31
C GLY A 240 4.61 -23.87 -10.96
N VAL A 241 4.48 -22.71 -10.28
CA VAL A 241 3.92 -22.62 -8.94
C VAL A 241 2.62 -21.81 -8.96
N ARG A 242 1.55 -22.40 -8.44
CA ARG A 242 0.24 -21.77 -8.35
C ARG A 242 0.24 -20.60 -7.38
N VAL A 243 -0.36 -19.49 -7.79
CA VAL A 243 -0.55 -18.30 -6.97
C VAL A 243 -1.92 -18.32 -6.30
N LEU A 244 -1.94 -18.23 -4.98
CA LEU A 244 -3.16 -18.09 -4.19
C LEU A 244 -3.33 -16.62 -3.81
N ASN A 245 -4.39 -15.99 -4.31
CA ASN A 245 -4.69 -14.61 -3.99
C ASN A 245 -5.21 -14.47 -2.55
N SER A 246 -4.91 -13.35 -1.88
CA SER A 246 -5.33 -13.09 -0.51
C SER A 246 -5.75 -11.64 -0.35
N TYR A 247 -6.92 -11.46 0.24
CA TYR A 247 -7.41 -10.17 0.73
C TYR A 247 -7.20 -10.04 2.23
N GLY A 248 -6.76 -8.88 2.67
CA GLY A 248 -6.56 -8.59 4.08
C GLY A 248 -6.20 -7.14 4.38
N MET A 249 -6.17 -6.83 5.68
CA MET A 249 -5.87 -5.49 6.18
C MET A 249 -5.20 -5.56 7.55
N THR A 250 -4.55 -4.46 7.94
CA THR A 250 -3.84 -4.37 9.23
C THR A 250 -4.78 -4.60 10.40
N GLU A 251 -5.97 -4.06 10.31
CA GLU A 251 -7.01 -4.12 11.34
C GLU A 251 -7.57 -5.54 11.57
N ASN A 252 -7.34 -6.48 10.64
CA ASN A 252 -7.66 -7.91 10.81
C ASN A 252 -6.41 -8.79 10.96
N THR A 253 -5.30 -8.24 11.39
CA THR A 253 -4.05 -8.98 11.61
C THR A 253 -3.62 -9.78 10.36
N ALA A 254 -3.66 -9.17 9.19
CA ALA A 254 -3.41 -9.63 7.84
C ALA A 254 -4.67 -10.18 7.13
N SER A 255 -4.75 -11.48 6.83
CA SER A 255 -5.69 -12.04 5.86
C SER A 255 -7.14 -12.11 6.35
N ILE A 256 -8.08 -11.89 5.45
CA ILE A 256 -9.54 -12.01 5.62
C ILE A 256 -10.05 -13.18 4.78
N ALA A 257 -9.63 -13.21 3.52
CA ALA A 257 -9.97 -14.24 2.55
C ALA A 257 -8.71 -14.69 1.81
N ILE A 258 -8.70 -15.94 1.36
CA ILE A 258 -7.59 -16.55 0.60
C ILE A 258 -8.18 -17.56 -0.37
N ASP A 259 -7.59 -17.66 -1.57
CA ASP A 259 -7.95 -18.71 -2.52
C ASP A 259 -7.79 -20.10 -1.92
N PRO A 260 -8.74 -21.01 -2.17
CA PRO A 260 -8.63 -22.38 -1.70
C PRO A 260 -7.42 -23.07 -2.36
N ARG A 261 -6.66 -23.77 -1.53
CA ARG A 261 -5.48 -24.50 -2.00
C ARG A 261 -5.85 -25.56 -3.04
N GLU A 262 -6.96 -26.23 -2.83
CA GLU A 262 -7.53 -27.25 -3.69
C GLU A 262 -8.81 -26.70 -4.32
N GLY A 263 -8.93 -26.78 -5.62
CA GLY A 263 -10.03 -26.20 -6.36
C GLY A 263 -9.56 -25.24 -7.47
N PRO A 264 -10.41 -24.91 -8.41
CA PRO A 264 -10.04 -24.02 -9.52
C PRO A 264 -9.83 -22.58 -9.01
N PRO A 265 -8.89 -21.83 -9.59
CA PRO A 265 -8.80 -20.38 -9.36
C PRO A 265 -10.06 -19.71 -9.91
N ARG A 266 -10.48 -18.61 -9.27
CA ARG A 266 -11.50 -17.71 -9.79
C ARG A 266 -10.89 -16.37 -10.15
N ASP A 267 -10.98 -16.01 -11.40
CA ASP A 267 -10.44 -14.77 -11.90
C ASP A 267 -11.10 -13.56 -11.23
N GLY A 268 -10.26 -12.62 -10.79
CA GLY A 268 -10.68 -11.44 -10.05
C GLY A 268 -11.12 -11.67 -8.60
N ALA A 269 -11.24 -12.92 -8.14
CA ALA A 269 -11.56 -13.19 -6.74
C ALA A 269 -10.34 -13.03 -5.84
N SER A 270 -10.61 -12.71 -4.59
CA SER A 270 -9.63 -12.67 -3.48
C SER A 270 -9.76 -13.89 -2.57
N GLY A 271 -10.39 -14.95 -3.05
CA GLY A 271 -10.62 -16.21 -2.37
C GLY A 271 -11.86 -16.25 -1.50
N ILE A 272 -11.94 -17.27 -0.65
CA ILE A 272 -13.02 -17.48 0.31
C ILE A 272 -12.60 -17.00 1.71
N ARG A 273 -13.58 -16.61 2.52
CA ARG A 273 -13.33 -16.17 3.90
C ARG A 273 -12.58 -17.22 4.72
N LEU A 274 -11.65 -16.78 5.56
CA LEU A 274 -10.95 -17.65 6.49
C LEU A 274 -11.88 -18.19 7.58
N PRO A 275 -11.54 -19.33 8.22
CA PRO A 275 -12.32 -19.86 9.34
C PRO A 275 -12.60 -18.82 10.42
N TYR A 276 -13.82 -18.83 10.97
CA TYR A 276 -14.33 -17.88 11.97
C TYR A 276 -14.28 -16.41 11.55
N THR A 277 -14.10 -16.14 10.28
CA THR A 277 -14.22 -14.80 9.71
C THR A 277 -15.58 -14.69 9.01
N GLU A 278 -16.36 -13.70 9.39
CA GLU A 278 -17.60 -13.34 8.72
C GLU A 278 -17.33 -12.13 7.82
N ILE A 279 -17.92 -12.13 6.65
CA ILE A 279 -17.82 -11.02 5.70
C ILE A 279 -19.19 -10.78 5.07
N ARG A 280 -19.56 -9.51 4.92
CA ARG A 280 -20.78 -9.08 4.22
C ARG A 280 -20.49 -7.84 3.39
N ALA A 281 -21.28 -7.65 2.34
CA ALA A 281 -21.33 -6.40 1.58
C ALA A 281 -22.58 -5.63 1.99
N ALA A 282 -22.49 -4.31 2.09
CA ALA A 282 -23.56 -3.46 2.56
C ALA A 282 -23.63 -2.14 1.76
N VAL A 283 -24.85 -1.68 1.51
CA VAL A 283 -25.10 -0.31 1.03
C VAL A 283 -25.03 0.63 2.24
N MET A 284 -24.22 1.68 2.12
CA MET A 284 -24.06 2.70 3.17
C MET A 284 -24.95 3.89 2.87
N ASP A 285 -25.51 4.50 3.91
CA ASP A 285 -26.22 5.78 3.81
C ASP A 285 -25.25 6.98 3.77
N SER A 286 -25.78 8.18 3.62
CA SER A 286 -25.02 9.43 3.60
C SER A 286 -24.26 9.73 4.91
N ASN A 287 -24.64 9.10 6.02
CA ASN A 287 -24.01 9.25 7.33
C ASN A 287 -22.96 8.15 7.58
N GLY A 288 -22.68 7.29 6.61
CA GLY A 288 -21.74 6.18 6.75
C GLY A 288 -22.25 5.01 7.58
N LYS A 289 -23.59 4.91 7.78
CA LYS A 289 -24.21 3.77 8.46
C LYS A 289 -24.70 2.74 7.44
N THR A 290 -24.82 1.49 7.86
CA THR A 290 -25.39 0.41 7.03
C THR A 290 -26.87 0.67 6.81
N ALA A 291 -27.26 0.99 5.58
CA ALA A 291 -28.66 1.15 5.19
C ALA A 291 -29.35 -0.20 4.96
N ARG A 292 -28.68 -1.11 4.26
CA ARG A 292 -29.11 -2.51 4.04
C ARG A 292 -27.94 -3.41 3.67
N LEU A 293 -28.13 -4.69 3.79
CA LEU A 293 -27.20 -5.67 3.24
C LEU A 293 -27.39 -5.83 1.73
N CYS A 294 -26.30 -6.08 1.03
CA CYS A 294 -26.30 -6.39 -0.39
C CYS A 294 -26.76 -7.84 -0.63
N ALA A 295 -27.39 -8.08 -1.76
CA ALA A 295 -27.64 -9.42 -2.28
C ALA A 295 -26.30 -10.08 -2.75
N ARG A 296 -26.34 -11.37 -3.05
CA ARG A 296 -25.23 -12.05 -3.72
C ARG A 296 -24.93 -11.35 -5.05
N ASN A 297 -23.65 -11.23 -5.38
CA ASN A 297 -23.13 -10.54 -6.55
C ASN A 297 -23.39 -9.01 -6.60
N GLU A 298 -24.08 -8.43 -5.63
CA GLU A 298 -24.23 -6.97 -5.52
C GLU A 298 -23.01 -6.35 -4.85
N ILE A 299 -22.46 -5.29 -5.46
CA ILE A 299 -21.32 -4.55 -4.94
C ILE A 299 -21.77 -3.62 -3.81
N GLY A 300 -21.04 -3.65 -2.69
CA GLY A 300 -21.22 -2.76 -1.55
C GLY A 300 -19.97 -2.63 -0.73
N MET A 301 -20.06 -1.86 0.36
CA MET A 301 -19.00 -1.71 1.37
C MET A 301 -18.78 -3.04 2.07
N LEU A 302 -17.58 -3.58 1.97
CA LEU A 302 -17.22 -4.80 2.70
C LEU A 302 -17.10 -4.53 4.19
N GLN A 303 -17.75 -5.37 4.97
CA GLN A 303 -17.73 -5.33 6.44
C GLN A 303 -17.34 -6.69 6.96
N ILE A 304 -16.51 -6.73 8.01
CA ILE A 304 -15.97 -7.98 8.55
C ILE A 304 -16.14 -8.09 10.06
N ARG A 305 -16.25 -9.33 10.53
CA ARG A 305 -16.22 -9.71 11.94
C ARG A 305 -15.36 -10.97 12.10
N SER A 306 -14.39 -10.94 13.02
CA SER A 306 -13.39 -11.99 13.15
C SER A 306 -12.69 -11.91 14.51
N PRO A 307 -12.24 -13.04 15.09
CA PRO A 307 -11.33 -13.02 16.23
C PRO A 307 -9.95 -12.41 15.90
N GLY A 308 -9.62 -12.26 14.62
CA GLY A 308 -8.42 -11.58 14.15
C GLY A 308 -8.51 -10.06 14.15
N LEU A 309 -9.70 -9.47 14.41
CA LEU A 309 -9.88 -8.02 14.45
C LEU A 309 -9.12 -7.39 15.60
N THR A 310 -8.45 -6.27 15.30
CA THR A 310 -7.82 -5.40 16.29
C THR A 310 -8.78 -5.01 17.41
N PRO A 311 -8.31 -4.88 18.66
CA PRO A 311 -9.10 -4.25 19.70
C PRO A 311 -9.29 -2.73 19.47
N GLY A 312 -8.65 -2.15 18.48
CA GLY A 312 -8.79 -0.74 18.05
C GLY A 312 -7.46 -0.08 17.73
N TYR A 313 -7.55 1.17 17.33
CA TYR A 313 -6.39 2.03 17.11
C TYR A 313 -5.82 2.51 18.45
N LEU A 314 -4.56 2.93 18.46
CA LEU A 314 -3.95 3.54 19.65
C LEU A 314 -4.66 4.85 20.00
N ASN A 315 -4.93 5.69 19.00
CA ASN A 315 -5.77 6.87 19.16
C ASN A 315 -7.26 6.50 18.96
N PRO A 316 -8.08 6.57 20.05
CA PRO A 316 -9.48 6.12 19.99
C PRO A 316 -10.37 6.92 19.03
N LYS A 317 -9.95 8.12 18.63
CA LYS A 317 -10.70 8.93 17.65
C LYS A 317 -10.83 8.21 16.29
N HIS A 318 -9.91 7.32 15.98
CA HIS A 318 -9.95 6.54 14.75
C HIS A 318 -10.92 5.37 14.79
N ASP A 319 -11.40 4.98 15.98
CA ASP A 319 -12.35 3.87 16.14
C ASP A 319 -13.80 4.28 15.83
N GLN A 320 -14.14 5.56 16.01
CA GLN A 320 -15.53 6.05 15.97
C GLN A 320 -16.24 5.81 14.63
N ALA A 321 -15.52 5.91 13.50
CA ALA A 321 -16.07 5.69 12.16
C ALA A 321 -15.66 4.33 11.58
N ALA A 322 -14.93 3.51 12.33
CA ALA A 322 -14.38 2.26 11.83
C ALA A 322 -15.32 1.06 12.02
N ARG A 323 -16.37 1.20 12.83
CA ARG A 323 -17.26 0.09 13.18
C ARG A 323 -18.74 0.48 13.06
N THR A 324 -19.53 -0.51 12.68
CA THR A 324 -21.00 -0.42 12.76
C THR A 324 -21.48 -0.55 14.20
N GLU A 325 -22.74 -0.18 14.47
CA GLU A 325 -23.37 -0.31 15.78
C GLU A 325 -23.45 -1.77 16.26
N ASP A 326 -23.57 -2.72 15.32
CA ASP A 326 -23.58 -4.17 15.59
C ASP A 326 -22.16 -4.81 15.57
N GLY A 327 -21.11 -3.98 15.62
CA GLY A 327 -19.72 -4.39 15.89
C GLY A 327 -18.92 -4.88 14.68
N TRP A 328 -19.41 -4.74 13.44
CA TRP A 328 -18.63 -5.05 12.25
C TRP A 328 -17.61 -3.96 11.94
N LEU A 329 -16.43 -4.35 11.51
CA LEU A 329 -15.43 -3.41 11.00
C LEU A 329 -15.81 -3.02 9.57
N ILE A 330 -15.86 -1.72 9.29
CA ILE A 330 -16.04 -1.15 7.96
C ILE A 330 -14.66 -1.08 7.31
N THR A 331 -14.45 -1.86 6.24
CA THR A 331 -13.10 -2.03 5.66
C THR A 331 -12.63 -0.82 4.85
N GLY A 332 -13.58 -0.04 4.33
CA GLY A 332 -13.30 0.99 3.33
C GLY A 332 -13.07 0.43 1.93
N ASP A 333 -13.18 -0.87 1.74
CA ASP A 333 -13.08 -1.54 0.45
C ASP A 333 -14.48 -1.85 -0.08
N LEU A 334 -14.71 -1.66 -1.37
CA LEU A 334 -15.90 -2.10 -2.08
C LEU A 334 -15.68 -3.51 -2.62
N GLY A 335 -16.76 -4.28 -2.68
CA GLY A 335 -16.70 -5.63 -3.20
C GLY A 335 -18.04 -6.33 -3.17
N ARG A 336 -18.06 -7.55 -3.69
CA ARG A 336 -19.20 -8.44 -3.69
C ARG A 336 -18.82 -9.83 -3.21
N ILE A 337 -19.80 -10.60 -2.85
CA ILE A 337 -19.67 -12.02 -2.49
C ILE A 337 -20.57 -12.80 -3.46
N ASP A 338 -20.00 -13.78 -4.17
CA ASP A 338 -20.76 -14.57 -5.10
C ASP A 338 -21.54 -15.72 -4.43
N ASP A 339 -22.24 -16.52 -5.23
CA ASP A 339 -23.08 -17.62 -4.76
C ASP A 339 -22.29 -18.79 -4.13
N ASP A 340 -20.99 -18.89 -4.45
CA ASP A 340 -20.06 -19.89 -3.89
C ASP A 340 -19.16 -19.33 -2.77
N ASP A 341 -19.53 -18.18 -2.19
CA ASP A 341 -18.82 -17.49 -1.10
C ASP A 341 -17.43 -16.91 -1.47
N TYR A 342 -17.11 -16.78 -2.76
CA TYR A 342 -15.91 -16.06 -3.15
C TYR A 342 -16.08 -14.55 -2.98
N VAL A 343 -15.05 -13.92 -2.44
CA VAL A 343 -14.99 -12.49 -2.21
C VAL A 343 -14.27 -11.83 -3.38
N PHE A 344 -14.90 -10.84 -3.98
CA PHE A 344 -14.33 -10.00 -5.03
C PHE A 344 -14.18 -8.59 -4.49
N VAL A 345 -12.94 -8.16 -4.29
CA VAL A 345 -12.63 -6.79 -3.90
C VAL A 345 -12.48 -5.97 -5.17
N THR A 346 -13.40 -5.04 -5.40
CA THR A 346 -13.42 -4.23 -6.62
C THR A 346 -12.59 -2.96 -6.48
N GLY A 347 -12.34 -2.47 -5.27
CA GLY A 347 -11.46 -1.31 -5.06
C GLY A 347 -11.69 -0.65 -3.70
N ARG A 348 -11.04 0.49 -3.51
CA ARG A 348 -11.26 1.33 -2.33
C ARG A 348 -12.40 2.29 -2.60
N ALA A 349 -13.32 2.47 -1.66
CA ALA A 349 -14.43 3.43 -1.79
C ALA A 349 -13.93 4.85 -2.12
N LYS A 350 -12.80 5.24 -1.55
CA LYS A 350 -12.15 6.54 -1.81
C LYS A 350 -11.37 6.61 -3.14
N ASP A 351 -11.13 5.49 -3.79
CA ASP A 351 -10.37 5.43 -5.05
C ASP A 351 -11.28 5.28 -6.28
N VAL A 352 -12.57 5.08 -6.05
CA VAL A 352 -13.59 5.08 -7.11
C VAL A 352 -13.56 6.42 -7.85
N ILE A 353 -13.64 6.37 -9.17
CA ILE A 353 -13.70 7.55 -10.03
C ILE A 353 -15.18 7.91 -10.24
N ILE A 354 -15.57 9.12 -9.84
CA ILE A 354 -16.98 9.53 -9.86
C ILE A 354 -17.23 10.41 -11.09
N ARG A 355 -17.68 9.78 -12.16
CA ARG A 355 -18.00 10.45 -13.43
C ARG A 355 -19.48 10.64 -13.63
N GLY A 356 -19.99 11.86 -13.47
CA GLY A 356 -21.41 12.17 -13.71
C GLY A 356 -22.37 11.30 -12.89
N GLY A 357 -21.99 10.95 -11.64
CA GLY A 357 -22.74 10.06 -10.76
C GLY A 357 -22.50 8.57 -10.98
N HIS A 358 -21.72 8.17 -11.99
CA HIS A 358 -21.25 6.80 -12.17
C HIS A 358 -20.02 6.52 -11.33
N ASN A 359 -20.06 5.47 -10.54
CA ASN A 359 -18.94 4.96 -9.77
C ASN A 359 -18.13 3.99 -10.63
N ILE A 360 -17.01 4.45 -11.17
CA ILE A 360 -16.12 3.64 -12.01
C ILE A 360 -15.04 3.01 -11.13
N ASP A 361 -14.96 1.69 -11.17
CA ASP A 361 -13.86 0.96 -10.55
C ASP A 361 -12.58 1.14 -11.38
N PRO A 362 -11.48 1.66 -10.80
CA PRO A 362 -10.21 1.75 -11.50
C PRO A 362 -9.71 0.44 -12.10
N ALA A 363 -10.03 -0.71 -11.50
CA ALA A 363 -9.62 -2.02 -12.00
C ALA A 363 -10.12 -2.30 -13.42
N LEU A 364 -11.28 -1.75 -13.81
CA LEU A 364 -11.80 -1.86 -15.19
C LEU A 364 -10.85 -1.29 -16.26
N ILE A 365 -9.96 -0.41 -15.83
CA ILE A 365 -8.94 0.23 -16.69
C ILE A 365 -7.57 -0.43 -16.49
N GLU A 366 -7.22 -0.71 -15.25
CA GLU A 366 -5.91 -1.22 -14.85
C GLU A 366 -5.68 -2.65 -15.36
N GLU A 367 -6.69 -3.52 -15.21
CA GLU A 367 -6.58 -4.93 -15.62
C GLU A 367 -6.35 -5.11 -17.14
N PRO A 368 -7.08 -4.44 -18.03
CA PRO A 368 -6.76 -4.50 -19.45
C PRO A 368 -5.38 -3.91 -19.78
N LEU A 369 -4.97 -2.81 -19.14
CA LEU A 369 -3.68 -2.17 -19.42
C LEU A 369 -2.48 -3.07 -19.09
N VAL A 370 -2.53 -3.82 -17.98
CA VAL A 370 -1.41 -4.73 -17.64
C VAL A 370 -1.33 -5.96 -18.55
N GLN A 371 -2.33 -6.21 -19.40
CA GLN A 371 -2.27 -7.23 -20.45
C GLN A 371 -1.46 -6.78 -21.66
N ALA A 372 -1.22 -5.48 -21.82
CA ALA A 372 -0.35 -5.00 -22.91
C ALA A 372 1.10 -5.45 -22.66
N PRO A 373 1.81 -5.98 -23.68
CA PRO A 373 3.11 -6.65 -23.52
C PRO A 373 4.18 -5.81 -22.81
N ASP A 374 4.16 -4.52 -23.07
CA ASP A 374 5.17 -3.58 -22.55
C ASP A 374 4.78 -2.89 -21.25
N VAL A 375 3.59 -3.13 -20.74
CA VAL A 375 3.14 -2.53 -19.48
C VAL A 375 3.66 -3.34 -18.30
N LEU A 376 4.37 -2.67 -17.41
CA LEU A 376 4.87 -3.25 -16.17
C LEU A 376 3.88 -3.01 -15.02
N ILE A 377 3.38 -1.77 -14.89
CA ILE A 377 2.44 -1.35 -13.86
C ILE A 377 1.47 -0.35 -14.47
N ALA A 378 0.19 -0.48 -14.14
CA ALA A 378 -0.85 0.49 -14.48
C ALA A 378 -1.62 0.90 -13.25
N ALA A 379 -2.08 2.16 -13.21
CA ALA A 379 -2.97 2.69 -12.21
C ALA A 379 -3.92 3.72 -12.82
N ALA A 380 -5.20 3.68 -12.45
CA ALA A 380 -6.20 4.62 -12.92
C ALA A 380 -6.74 5.49 -11.78
N VAL A 381 -6.96 6.76 -12.08
CA VAL A 381 -7.51 7.76 -11.15
C VAL A 381 -8.45 8.70 -11.88
N GLY A 382 -9.27 9.43 -11.11
CA GLY A 382 -10.05 10.55 -11.63
C GLY A 382 -9.19 11.80 -11.77
N LYS A 383 -9.28 12.50 -12.91
CA LYS A 383 -8.87 13.89 -13.05
C LYS A 383 -10.08 14.81 -12.90
N PRO A 384 -9.96 16.00 -12.32
CA PRO A 384 -11.06 16.95 -12.19
C PRO A 384 -11.68 17.30 -13.56
N ASP A 385 -13.00 17.38 -13.61
CA ASP A 385 -13.75 17.84 -14.78
C ASP A 385 -14.93 18.70 -14.33
N ALA A 386 -15.09 19.86 -14.97
CA ALA A 386 -16.10 20.86 -14.59
C ALA A 386 -17.56 20.37 -14.77
N TYR A 387 -17.79 19.41 -15.66
CA TYR A 387 -19.13 18.89 -15.97
C TYR A 387 -19.42 17.55 -15.33
N ALA A 388 -18.48 16.62 -15.42
CA ALA A 388 -18.66 15.24 -14.97
C ALA A 388 -18.16 15.02 -13.53
N GLY A 389 -17.59 16.02 -12.87
CA GLY A 389 -16.90 15.89 -11.60
C GLY A 389 -15.51 15.31 -11.79
N GLU A 390 -15.41 14.07 -12.28
CA GLU A 390 -14.15 13.42 -12.63
C GLU A 390 -14.22 12.75 -14.00
N LEU A 391 -13.06 12.67 -14.67
CA LEU A 391 -12.85 11.83 -15.86
C LEU A 391 -11.72 10.84 -15.58
N PRO A 392 -11.87 9.57 -16.00
CA PRO A 392 -10.85 8.57 -15.82
C PRO A 392 -9.60 8.87 -16.66
N VAL A 393 -8.44 8.79 -16.04
CA VAL A 393 -7.11 8.82 -16.66
C VAL A 393 -6.27 7.67 -16.11
N ALA A 394 -5.31 7.19 -16.88
CA ALA A 394 -4.41 6.13 -16.45
C ALA A 394 -2.95 6.60 -16.47
N TYR A 395 -2.18 6.06 -15.53
CA TYR A 395 -0.72 6.17 -15.46
C TYR A 395 -0.12 4.80 -15.70
N VAL A 396 0.90 4.72 -16.53
CA VAL A 396 1.52 3.47 -16.93
C VAL A 396 3.04 3.58 -16.82
N GLN A 397 3.66 2.61 -16.16
CA GLN A 397 5.09 2.39 -16.24
C GLN A 397 5.35 1.25 -17.23
N LEU A 398 6.19 1.50 -18.22
CA LEU A 398 6.59 0.49 -19.21
C LEU A 398 7.80 -0.32 -18.76
N VAL A 399 8.02 -1.45 -19.40
CA VAL A 399 9.29 -2.19 -19.27
C VAL A 399 10.44 -1.37 -19.83
N ALA A 400 11.63 -1.56 -19.27
CA ALA A 400 12.81 -0.81 -19.71
C ALA A 400 13.10 -1.05 -21.21
N GLY A 401 13.30 0.04 -21.96
CA GLY A 401 13.59 -0.01 -23.39
C GLY A 401 12.36 -0.08 -24.30
N SER A 402 11.14 -0.10 -23.76
CA SER A 402 9.93 -0.03 -24.58
C SER A 402 9.78 1.36 -25.23
N THR A 403 9.27 1.36 -26.46
CA THR A 403 8.92 2.56 -27.23
C THR A 403 7.41 2.75 -27.37
N THR A 404 6.61 1.94 -26.68
CA THR A 404 5.15 2.00 -26.73
C THR A 404 4.65 3.39 -26.33
N THR A 405 3.72 3.92 -27.10
CA THR A 405 3.15 5.26 -26.93
C THR A 405 1.82 5.22 -26.21
N SER A 406 1.40 6.36 -25.64
CA SER A 406 0.06 6.52 -25.04
C SER A 406 -1.07 6.27 -26.04
N ALA A 407 -0.86 6.62 -27.33
CA ALA A 407 -1.85 6.38 -28.39
C ALA A 407 -2.04 4.89 -28.69
N GLU A 408 -0.95 4.12 -28.72
CA GLU A 408 -1.02 2.67 -28.90
C GLU A 408 -1.70 1.97 -27.73
N LEU A 409 -1.46 2.45 -26.48
CA LEU A 409 -2.14 1.91 -25.31
C LEU A 409 -3.63 2.26 -25.30
N LEU A 410 -4.04 3.45 -25.75
CA LEU A 410 -5.44 3.81 -25.91
C LEU A 410 -6.13 2.92 -26.96
N ALA A 411 -5.46 2.72 -28.11
CA ALA A 411 -5.96 1.80 -29.15
C ALA A 411 -6.03 0.35 -28.63
N PHE A 412 -5.06 -0.09 -27.85
CA PHE A 412 -5.08 -1.42 -27.22
C PHE A 412 -6.31 -1.61 -26.31
N LEU A 413 -6.78 -0.57 -25.63
CA LEU A 413 -7.97 -0.63 -24.77
C LEU A 413 -9.29 -0.69 -25.54
N GLU A 414 -9.30 -0.39 -26.83
CA GLU A 414 -10.54 -0.43 -27.64
C GLU A 414 -11.15 -1.83 -27.61
N GLY A 415 -12.44 -1.89 -27.25
CA GLY A 415 -13.21 -3.13 -27.13
C GLY A 415 -12.86 -4.01 -25.92
N ARG A 416 -11.84 -3.64 -25.12
CA ARG A 416 -11.46 -4.38 -23.89
C ARG A 416 -12.14 -3.84 -22.63
N ILE A 417 -12.54 -2.58 -22.63
CA ILE A 417 -13.32 -1.97 -21.55
C ILE A 417 -14.78 -2.00 -21.93
N THR A 418 -15.56 -2.80 -21.22
CA THR A 418 -17.00 -2.99 -21.50
C THR A 418 -17.86 -1.79 -21.10
N GLU A 419 -17.45 -1.07 -20.06
CA GLU A 419 -18.14 0.11 -19.55
C GLU A 419 -17.62 1.37 -20.25
N ARG A 420 -18.42 1.95 -21.15
CA ARG A 420 -18.02 3.14 -21.92
C ARG A 420 -17.61 4.33 -21.05
N ALA A 421 -18.19 4.48 -19.87
CA ALA A 421 -17.85 5.55 -18.94
C ALA A 421 -16.43 5.39 -18.36
N ALA A 422 -15.93 4.16 -18.24
CA ALA A 422 -14.63 3.83 -17.71
C ALA A 422 -13.47 4.02 -18.72
N VAL A 423 -13.75 4.16 -20.01
CA VAL A 423 -12.69 4.36 -21.02
C VAL A 423 -11.90 5.62 -20.68
N PRO A 424 -10.58 5.49 -20.39
CA PRO A 424 -9.77 6.63 -19.99
C PRO A 424 -9.65 7.63 -21.14
N LYS A 425 -9.62 8.91 -20.78
CA LYS A 425 -9.44 9.99 -21.75
C LYS A 425 -8.00 10.17 -22.15
N GLU A 426 -7.09 9.84 -21.24
CA GLU A 426 -5.66 10.01 -21.40
C GLU A 426 -4.92 8.86 -20.71
N ILE A 427 -3.78 8.47 -21.27
CA ILE A 427 -2.82 7.57 -20.63
C ILE A 427 -1.49 8.33 -20.52
N HIS A 428 -0.94 8.43 -19.33
CA HIS A 428 0.34 9.06 -19.07
C HIS A 428 1.40 8.00 -18.80
N ILE A 429 2.43 7.96 -19.63
CA ILE A 429 3.59 7.09 -19.42
C ILE A 429 4.52 7.79 -18.43
N VAL A 430 4.83 7.12 -17.33
CA VAL A 430 5.74 7.60 -16.29
C VAL A 430 7.00 6.75 -16.26
N GLU A 431 8.15 7.37 -16.04
CA GLU A 431 9.41 6.66 -15.92
C GLU A 431 9.41 5.71 -14.72
N GLN A 432 8.85 6.17 -13.60
CA GLN A 432 8.71 5.40 -12.39
C GLN A 432 7.34 5.64 -11.75
N MET A 433 6.58 4.55 -11.54
CA MET A 433 5.30 4.62 -10.83
C MET A 433 5.52 4.99 -9.37
N PRO A 434 4.81 5.99 -8.84
CA PRO A 434 4.81 6.26 -7.40
C PRO A 434 4.22 5.06 -6.65
N LEU A 435 5.05 4.35 -5.89
CA LEU A 435 4.64 3.15 -5.15
C LEU A 435 4.70 3.38 -3.65
N THR A 436 3.80 2.74 -2.94
CA THR A 436 3.89 2.58 -1.48
C THR A 436 5.06 1.65 -1.12
N ASP A 437 5.38 1.57 0.16
CA ASP A 437 6.45 0.73 0.67
C ASP A 437 6.23 -0.77 0.47
N ILE A 438 5.01 -1.15 0.10
CA ILE A 438 4.61 -2.53 -0.22
C ILE A 438 4.31 -2.72 -1.71
N GLY A 439 4.79 -1.80 -2.58
CA GLY A 439 4.68 -1.92 -4.02
C GLY A 439 3.30 -1.61 -4.62
N LYS A 440 2.40 -0.92 -3.87
CA LYS A 440 1.12 -0.47 -4.43
C LYS A 440 1.25 0.91 -5.07
N PRO A 441 0.59 1.19 -6.21
CA PRO A 441 0.47 2.55 -6.73
C PRO A 441 -0.11 3.51 -5.68
N LYS A 442 0.53 4.65 -5.50
CA LYS A 442 0.04 5.74 -4.64
C LYS A 442 -1.00 6.55 -5.41
N LYS A 443 -2.25 6.07 -5.45
CA LYS A 443 -3.34 6.70 -6.22
C LYS A 443 -3.62 8.15 -5.79
N ASN A 444 -3.37 8.52 -4.53
CA ASN A 444 -3.46 9.91 -4.09
C ASN A 444 -2.44 10.81 -4.82
N VAL A 445 -1.18 10.37 -4.92
CA VAL A 445 -0.13 11.12 -5.65
C VAL A 445 -0.49 11.23 -7.13
N LEU A 446 -0.97 10.15 -7.73
CA LEU A 446 -1.41 10.16 -9.14
C LEU A 446 -2.63 11.06 -9.37
N ARG A 447 -3.54 11.15 -8.40
CA ARG A 447 -4.69 12.05 -8.42
C ARG A 447 -4.26 13.51 -8.33
N ASP A 448 -3.31 13.81 -7.44
CA ASP A 448 -2.72 15.14 -7.31
C ASP A 448 -2.01 15.55 -8.62
N MET A 449 -1.21 14.65 -9.21
CA MET A 449 -0.57 14.89 -10.53
C MET A 449 -1.59 15.13 -11.65
N ALA A 450 -2.70 14.38 -11.67
CA ALA A 450 -3.78 14.55 -12.65
C ALA A 450 -4.47 15.90 -12.48
N ALA A 451 -4.73 16.30 -11.24
CA ALA A 451 -5.34 17.59 -10.92
C ALA A 451 -4.41 18.77 -11.24
N GLU A 452 -3.12 18.70 -10.88
CA GLU A 452 -2.12 19.70 -11.24
C GLU A 452 -2.07 19.95 -12.74
N ARG A 453 -1.99 18.86 -13.51
CA ARG A 453 -1.96 18.93 -14.97
C ARG A 453 -3.23 19.56 -15.55
N GLU A 454 -4.39 19.13 -15.09
CA GLU A 454 -5.67 19.64 -15.59
C GLU A 454 -5.86 21.12 -15.23
N PHE A 455 -5.60 21.50 -13.98
CA PHE A 455 -5.70 22.90 -13.55
C PHE A 455 -4.67 23.79 -14.24
N THR A 456 -3.46 23.32 -14.48
CA THR A 456 -2.46 24.05 -15.28
C THR A 456 -2.98 24.33 -16.69
N LEU A 457 -3.58 23.32 -17.35
CA LEU A 457 -4.16 23.50 -18.69
C LEU A 457 -5.34 24.49 -18.70
N ILE A 458 -6.24 24.38 -17.73
CA ILE A 458 -7.41 25.27 -17.59
C ILE A 458 -6.95 26.71 -17.35
N LEU A 459 -6.05 26.91 -16.41
CA LEU A 459 -5.56 28.24 -16.03
C LEU A 459 -4.69 28.86 -17.10
N SER A 460 -3.86 28.11 -17.79
CA SER A 460 -3.08 28.60 -18.93
C SER A 460 -3.99 29.11 -20.05
N ARG A 461 -5.10 28.43 -20.33
CA ARG A 461 -6.09 28.90 -21.32
C ARG A 461 -6.82 30.16 -20.86
N ALA A 462 -7.16 30.26 -19.58
CA ALA A 462 -7.93 31.36 -19.03
C ALA A 462 -7.11 32.64 -18.89
N THR A 463 -5.83 32.51 -18.56
CA THR A 463 -4.93 33.66 -18.26
C THR A 463 -3.93 33.94 -19.38
N SER A 464 -3.82 33.05 -20.39
CA SER A 464 -2.76 33.07 -21.40
C SER A 464 -1.33 33.01 -20.83
N LEU A 465 -1.20 32.47 -19.61
CA LEU A 465 0.08 32.22 -18.94
C LEU A 465 0.54 30.79 -19.21
N THR A 466 1.84 30.54 -19.16
CA THR A 466 2.42 29.21 -19.33
C THR A 466 3.19 28.80 -18.08
N ASP A 467 3.40 27.49 -17.91
CA ASP A 467 4.21 26.93 -16.84
C ASP A 467 5.72 26.96 -17.14
N GLN A 468 6.09 27.35 -18.37
CA GLN A 468 7.47 27.37 -18.85
C GLN A 468 7.85 28.76 -19.44
N GLY A 469 9.12 29.15 -19.25
CA GLY A 469 9.72 30.34 -19.82
C GLY A 469 10.24 31.34 -18.80
N GLU A 470 11.05 32.32 -19.27
CA GLU A 470 11.62 33.38 -18.42
C GLU A 470 10.65 34.56 -18.19
N GLY A 471 9.49 34.57 -18.85
CA GLY A 471 8.46 35.61 -18.77
C GLY A 471 7.44 35.39 -17.65
N ARG A 472 6.20 35.82 -17.90
CA ARG A 472 5.05 35.54 -17.02
C ARG A 472 4.81 34.04 -16.90
N ARG A 473 4.78 33.55 -15.69
CA ARG A 473 4.72 32.10 -15.40
C ARG A 473 3.60 31.77 -14.42
N LEU A 474 2.91 30.69 -14.72
CA LEU A 474 1.93 30.06 -13.85
C LEU A 474 2.55 28.78 -13.25
N GLN A 475 2.39 28.60 -11.96
CA GLN A 475 2.71 27.34 -11.29
C GLN A 475 1.50 26.88 -10.50
N VAL A 476 1.09 25.63 -10.69
CA VAL A 476 0.01 24.99 -9.98
C VAL A 476 0.59 23.82 -9.19
N CYS A 477 0.26 23.75 -7.92
CA CYS A 477 0.63 22.63 -7.05
C CYS A 477 -0.60 22.16 -6.30
N VAL A 478 -0.80 20.85 -6.23
CA VAL A 478 -1.90 20.24 -5.48
C VAL A 478 -1.30 19.51 -4.27
N GLN A 479 -1.74 19.88 -3.08
CA GLN A 479 -1.17 19.33 -1.85
C GLN A 479 -2.23 19.00 -0.79
N PRO A 480 -1.95 18.05 0.11
CA PRO A 480 -2.84 17.75 1.22
C PRO A 480 -3.05 18.96 2.12
N HIS A 481 -4.30 19.22 2.52
CA HIS A 481 -4.65 20.27 3.46
C HIS A 481 -5.44 19.73 4.66
N PRO A 482 -5.07 20.08 5.91
CA PRO A 482 -5.68 19.48 7.10
C PRO A 482 -7.19 19.65 7.24
N ALA A 483 -7.72 20.80 6.77
CA ALA A 483 -9.14 21.13 6.89
C ALA A 483 -9.96 20.79 5.63
N HIS A 484 -9.33 20.71 4.45
CA HIS A 484 -10.04 20.60 3.17
C HIS A 484 -9.69 19.32 2.40
N GLY A 485 -8.86 18.44 2.97
CA GLY A 485 -8.38 17.25 2.30
C GLY A 485 -7.31 17.54 1.23
N THR A 486 -7.62 18.40 0.27
CA THR A 486 -6.69 18.82 -0.79
C THR A 486 -6.86 20.31 -1.07
N GLN A 487 -5.76 21.01 -1.30
CA GLN A 487 -5.72 22.42 -1.69
C GLN A 487 -4.92 22.57 -2.98
N VAL A 488 -5.41 23.47 -3.83
CA VAL A 488 -4.72 23.87 -5.06
C VAL A 488 -4.03 25.22 -4.80
N ASP A 489 -2.71 25.22 -4.80
CA ASP A 489 -1.89 26.41 -4.67
C ASP A 489 -1.50 26.91 -6.07
N ILE A 490 -1.93 28.10 -6.39
CA ILE A 490 -1.72 28.74 -7.69
C ILE A 490 -0.81 29.93 -7.49
N GLN A 491 0.37 29.86 -8.08
CA GLN A 491 1.36 30.95 -8.04
C GLN A 491 1.54 31.54 -9.43
N VAL A 492 1.47 32.84 -9.53
CA VAL A 492 1.68 33.56 -10.77
C VAL A 492 2.85 34.53 -10.59
N PHE A 493 3.81 34.48 -11.48
CA PHE A 493 5.06 35.23 -11.39
C PHE A 493 5.17 36.28 -12.52
N ASN A 494 5.89 37.35 -12.24
CA ASN A 494 6.25 38.42 -13.19
C ASN A 494 5.03 39.13 -13.79
N VAL A 495 4.06 39.47 -12.97
CA VAL A 495 2.83 40.18 -13.36
C VAL A 495 2.94 41.67 -13.06
N ALA A 496 2.58 42.54 -14.01
CA ALA A 496 2.50 43.98 -13.77
C ALA A 496 1.39 44.28 -12.73
N ALA A 497 1.63 45.26 -11.86
CA ALA A 497 0.69 45.61 -10.79
C ALA A 497 -0.72 45.95 -11.32
N SER A 498 -0.81 46.57 -12.51
CA SER A 498 -2.08 46.89 -13.18
C SER A 498 -2.88 45.69 -13.67
N GLU A 499 -2.26 44.51 -13.81
CA GLU A 499 -2.89 43.28 -14.34
C GLU A 499 -3.23 42.27 -13.27
N GLN A 500 -2.70 42.40 -12.02
CA GLN A 500 -2.87 41.45 -10.95
C GLN A 500 -4.34 41.13 -10.67
N ALA A 501 -5.17 42.15 -10.45
CA ALA A 501 -6.59 41.97 -10.17
C ALA A 501 -7.34 41.27 -11.31
N THR A 502 -6.95 41.52 -12.57
CA THR A 502 -7.54 40.90 -13.76
C THR A 502 -7.20 39.39 -13.80
N ILE A 503 -5.93 39.06 -13.56
CA ILE A 503 -5.46 37.67 -13.57
C ILE A 503 -6.08 36.88 -12.40
N GLU A 504 -6.15 37.47 -11.20
CA GLU A 504 -6.83 36.85 -10.05
C GLU A 504 -8.32 36.58 -10.36
N ALA A 505 -9.02 37.55 -10.97
CA ALA A 505 -10.42 37.34 -11.35
C ALA A 505 -10.58 36.25 -12.41
N GLN A 506 -9.69 36.15 -13.38
CA GLN A 506 -9.67 35.07 -14.38
C GLN A 506 -9.44 33.70 -13.75
N ILE A 507 -8.48 33.61 -12.82
CA ILE A 507 -8.21 32.39 -12.07
C ILE A 507 -9.43 31.95 -11.26
N HIS A 508 -10.04 32.89 -10.51
CA HIS A 508 -11.21 32.57 -9.71
C HIS A 508 -12.41 32.16 -10.57
N ALA A 509 -12.62 32.79 -11.73
CA ALA A 509 -13.67 32.40 -12.66
C ALA A 509 -13.42 30.97 -13.23
N ALA A 510 -12.20 30.71 -13.69
CA ALA A 510 -11.83 29.41 -14.25
C ALA A 510 -11.93 28.25 -13.24
N MET A 511 -11.63 28.51 -11.98
CA MET A 511 -11.68 27.52 -10.91
C MET A 511 -13.06 27.41 -10.23
N SER A 512 -14.00 28.29 -10.54
CA SER A 512 -15.32 28.30 -9.88
C SER A 512 -16.13 27.01 -10.03
N PRO A 513 -16.05 26.24 -11.13
CA PRO A 513 -16.78 24.98 -11.26
C PRO A 513 -16.25 23.84 -10.36
N PHE A 514 -15.07 24.00 -9.77
CA PHE A 514 -14.40 22.96 -9.01
C PHE A 514 -14.53 23.19 -7.50
N ALA A 515 -14.82 22.13 -6.76
CA ALA A 515 -15.00 22.16 -5.29
C ALA A 515 -13.67 22.22 -4.51
N HIS A 516 -12.53 22.29 -5.19
CA HIS A 516 -11.22 22.30 -4.54
C HIS A 516 -10.97 23.61 -3.79
N ALA A 517 -10.48 23.49 -2.55
CA ALA A 517 -9.92 24.63 -1.84
C ALA A 517 -8.71 25.17 -2.61
N ARG A 518 -8.56 26.50 -2.67
CA ARG A 518 -7.49 27.14 -3.44
C ARG A 518 -6.87 28.33 -2.72
N ALA A 519 -5.58 28.47 -2.90
CA ALA A 519 -4.83 29.67 -2.55
C ALA A 519 -4.20 30.24 -3.81
N VAL A 520 -4.36 31.54 -4.01
CA VAL A 520 -3.80 32.25 -5.17
C VAL A 520 -2.78 33.27 -4.66
N THR A 521 -1.57 33.22 -5.20
CA THR A 521 -0.50 34.18 -4.88
C THR A 521 0.04 34.74 -6.18
N VAL A 522 -0.05 36.08 -6.33
CA VAL A 522 0.50 36.78 -7.50
C VAL A 522 1.76 37.51 -7.08
N HIS A 523 2.87 37.21 -7.72
CA HIS A 523 4.18 37.83 -7.50
C HIS A 523 4.37 38.94 -8.53
N PRO A 524 4.58 40.18 -8.07
CA PRO A 524 4.79 41.31 -9.00
C PRO A 524 6.08 41.17 -9.80
N LEU A 525 6.14 41.90 -10.92
CA LEU A 525 7.38 42.07 -11.65
C LEU A 525 8.37 42.83 -10.74
N SER A 526 9.54 42.23 -10.49
CA SER A 526 10.62 42.83 -9.67
C SER A 526 11.31 43.99 -10.41
#